data_f7d574fac82b73108754fe80233bf0ef
#
_entry.id   f7d574fac82b73108754fe80233bf0ef
#
_cell.length_a   1.000
_cell.length_b   1.000
_cell.length_c   1.000
_cell.angle_alpha   90.00
_cell.angle_beta   90.00
_cell.angle_gamma   90.00
#
_symmetry.space_group_name_H-M   'P 1'
#
loop_
_entity.id
_entity.type
_entity.pdbx_description
1 polymer ?
#
loop_
_entity_poly.entity_id
_entity_poly.type
_entity_poly.pdbx_seq_one_letter_code
_entity_poly.pdbx_strand_id
1 'polypeptide(L)'
;MDEISRVPLSSINPEQTTKGLTPRLQQLPMDHLLLVSDNHETVDSSTTAAMLNPREDYETGRDNSVQKVHFADLSVLGDNEILSTQPVAIKPFDVEWLATRDYRTAIKLNEGEHVTFEPIGFLRKEDEQGKNKICTITKFEQGVTSCDNILWGNNERQRPADSSISLALGIAAQSLIMLHDRRLHHGDFQVKNTAYDITQQLRIIDLTSVKKQNDPYKFGEDLSLYLSSLSRYGKQTPYPTEEQVEDLFLRPYHDQIDNIFPHSKRQTMRKIIACLAININDVMNDRY
;
A
#
# COMPACT_ATOMS: atom_id res chain seq x y z
N MET A 1 -20.24 -12.47 -21.24
CA MET A 1 -19.12 -11.77 -21.93
C MET A 1 -19.31 -10.31 -21.55
N ASP A 2 -18.58 -9.90 -20.51
CA ASP A 2 -18.66 -8.53 -20.06
C ASP A 2 -18.04 -7.62 -21.12
N GLU A 3 -18.73 -6.55 -21.43
CA GLU A 3 -18.32 -5.59 -22.47
C GLU A 3 -16.93 -5.06 -22.13
N ILE A 4 -15.98 -5.28 -23.04
CA ILE A 4 -14.65 -4.66 -22.99
C ILE A 4 -14.86 -3.15 -23.06
N SER A 5 -14.74 -2.47 -21.93
CA SER A 5 -14.94 -1.03 -21.87
C SER A 5 -13.74 -0.31 -22.48
N ARG A 6 -13.92 0.30 -23.65
CA ARG A 6 -12.97 1.26 -24.18
C ARG A 6 -13.10 2.57 -23.41
N VAL A 7 -11.98 3.03 -22.86
CA VAL A 7 -11.92 4.24 -22.03
C VAL A 7 -11.09 5.29 -22.75
N PRO A 8 -11.61 6.49 -23.01
CA PRO A 8 -10.83 7.58 -23.55
C PRO A 8 -9.59 7.90 -22.67
N LEU A 9 -8.47 8.13 -23.31
CA LEU A 9 -7.19 8.31 -22.66
C LEU A 9 -6.72 9.76 -22.76
N SER A 10 -6.24 10.30 -21.63
CA SER A 10 -5.46 11.54 -21.57
C SER A 10 -4.16 11.27 -20.83
N SER A 11 -3.11 11.97 -21.18
CA SER A 11 -1.81 11.86 -20.50
C SER A 11 -1.36 13.19 -19.93
N ILE A 12 -0.58 13.16 -18.85
CA ILE A 12 0.10 14.32 -18.28
C ILE A 12 1.55 13.97 -17.96
N ASN A 13 2.42 14.96 -18.08
CA ASN A 13 3.80 14.86 -17.65
C ASN A 13 3.88 14.75 -16.12
N PRO A 14 4.66 13.82 -15.53
CA PRO A 14 4.87 13.68 -14.09
C PRO A 14 5.29 14.98 -13.41
N GLU A 15 6.13 15.80 -14.02
CA GLU A 15 6.53 17.10 -13.46
C GLU A 15 5.34 18.06 -13.27
N GLN A 16 4.28 17.91 -14.05
CA GLN A 16 3.06 18.69 -13.94
C GLN A 16 2.12 18.18 -12.84
N THR A 17 2.35 16.97 -12.32
CA THR A 17 1.48 16.33 -11.30
C THR A 17 1.64 16.93 -9.92
N THR A 18 2.77 17.57 -9.60
CA THR A 18 3.01 18.16 -8.28
C THR A 18 2.19 19.42 -8.03
N LYS A 19 1.82 20.16 -9.09
CA LYS A 19 1.07 21.42 -9.02
C LYS A 19 -0.17 21.35 -9.91
N GLY A 20 -1.32 21.04 -9.37
CA GLY A 20 -2.58 21.13 -10.12
C GLY A 20 -3.25 19.80 -10.48
N LEU A 21 -2.79 18.66 -9.91
CA LEU A 21 -3.42 17.37 -10.17
C LEU A 21 -4.88 17.35 -9.68
N THR A 22 -5.16 17.85 -8.47
CA THR A 22 -6.54 17.85 -7.93
C THR A 22 -7.53 18.60 -8.81
N PRO A 23 -7.27 19.85 -9.29
CA PRO A 23 -8.14 20.53 -10.25
C PRO A 23 -8.33 19.75 -11.56
N ARG A 24 -7.29 19.08 -12.06
CA ARG A 24 -7.41 18.26 -13.27
C ARG A 24 -8.27 17.02 -13.06
N LEU A 25 -8.16 16.36 -11.90
CA LEU A 25 -9.02 15.25 -11.55
C LEU A 25 -10.48 15.66 -11.42
N GLN A 26 -10.76 16.86 -10.91
CA GLN A 26 -12.13 17.41 -10.85
C GLN A 26 -12.72 17.65 -12.24
N GLN A 27 -11.88 17.96 -13.23
CA GLN A 27 -12.27 18.18 -14.61
C GLN A 27 -12.22 16.92 -15.48
N LEU A 28 -11.69 15.80 -14.95
CA LEU A 28 -11.62 14.54 -15.68
C LEU A 28 -13.03 14.05 -15.98
N PRO A 29 -13.40 13.86 -17.26
CA PRO A 29 -14.71 13.34 -17.62
C PRO A 29 -14.96 11.95 -17.02
N MET A 30 -16.24 11.56 -16.96
CA MET A 30 -16.62 10.21 -16.57
C MET A 30 -16.07 9.20 -17.59
N ASP A 31 -15.70 8.04 -17.08
CA ASP A 31 -15.09 6.95 -17.86
C ASP A 31 -13.86 7.36 -18.68
N HIS A 32 -13.13 8.38 -18.19
CA HIS A 32 -11.85 8.79 -18.77
C HIS A 32 -10.71 8.31 -17.88
N LEU A 33 -9.65 7.80 -18.54
CA LEU A 33 -8.38 7.41 -17.95
C LEU A 33 -7.36 8.53 -18.14
N LEU A 34 -6.76 8.96 -17.02
CA LEU A 34 -5.63 9.88 -17.01
C LEU A 34 -4.38 9.09 -16.64
N LEU A 35 -3.54 8.76 -17.61
CA LEU A 35 -2.22 8.17 -17.34
C LEU A 35 -1.21 9.26 -17.00
N VAL A 36 -0.39 8.96 -16.00
CA VAL A 36 0.76 9.74 -15.60
C VAL A 36 1.98 8.86 -15.85
N SER A 37 2.67 9.13 -16.95
CA SER A 37 3.78 8.29 -17.40
C SER A 37 5.10 9.02 -17.24
N ASP A 38 6.09 8.36 -16.65
CA ASP A 38 7.49 8.77 -16.69
C ASP A 38 8.11 8.46 -18.05
N ASN A 39 7.54 7.51 -18.80
CA ASN A 39 7.97 7.11 -20.13
C ASN A 39 7.02 7.66 -21.17
N HIS A 40 7.32 8.81 -21.71
CA HIS A 40 6.61 9.44 -22.83
C HIS A 40 6.57 8.57 -24.10
N GLU A 41 7.31 7.45 -24.13
CA GLU A 41 7.44 6.60 -25.31
C GLU A 41 6.19 5.75 -25.59
N THR A 42 5.29 5.55 -24.61
CA THR A 42 4.13 4.68 -24.78
C THR A 42 2.80 5.42 -24.98
N VAL A 43 2.77 6.73 -24.81
CA VAL A 43 1.56 7.54 -25.00
C VAL A 43 1.89 8.71 -25.92
N ASP A 44 1.98 8.41 -27.21
CA ASP A 44 2.11 9.45 -28.21
C ASP A 44 0.74 10.07 -28.59
N SER A 45 0.76 11.01 -29.50
CA SER A 45 -0.46 11.70 -29.96
C SER A 45 -1.45 10.76 -30.71
N SER A 46 -1.02 9.56 -31.07
CA SER A 46 -1.85 8.52 -31.73
C SER A 46 -2.57 7.62 -30.73
N THR A 47 -2.20 7.65 -29.44
CA THR A 47 -2.83 6.84 -28.39
C THR A 47 -4.09 7.52 -27.93
N THR A 48 -5.24 7.02 -28.33
CA THR A 48 -6.54 7.67 -28.09
C THR A 48 -7.44 6.97 -27.08
N ALA A 49 -7.13 5.71 -26.74
CA ALA A 49 -7.96 4.91 -25.85
C ALA A 49 -7.16 3.87 -25.07
N ALA A 50 -7.77 3.36 -24.01
CA ALA A 50 -7.31 2.19 -23.29
C ALA A 50 -8.48 1.19 -23.14
N MET A 51 -8.14 -0.07 -22.87
CA MET A 51 -9.10 -1.10 -22.47
C MET A 51 -8.77 -1.56 -21.07
N LEU A 52 -9.80 -1.70 -20.23
CA LEU A 52 -9.69 -2.32 -18.92
C LEU A 52 -10.48 -3.62 -18.96
N ASN A 53 -9.77 -4.75 -18.94
CA ASN A 53 -10.36 -6.07 -18.90
C ASN A 53 -10.37 -6.55 -17.45
N PRO A 54 -11.54 -6.68 -16.78
CA PRO A 54 -11.63 -7.15 -15.41
C PRO A 54 -10.97 -8.54 -15.27
N ARG A 55 -10.30 -8.75 -14.14
CA ARG A 55 -9.71 -10.04 -13.78
C ARG A 55 -10.47 -10.58 -12.58
N GLU A 56 -11.09 -11.75 -12.77
CA GLU A 56 -11.81 -12.47 -11.71
C GLU A 56 -10.92 -13.43 -10.92
N ASP A 57 -9.72 -13.72 -11.44
CA ASP A 57 -8.77 -14.68 -10.87
C ASP A 57 -8.00 -14.15 -9.65
N TYR A 58 -8.16 -12.89 -9.31
CA TYR A 58 -7.58 -12.30 -8.10
C TYR A 58 -8.66 -12.08 -7.04
N GLU A 59 -8.55 -12.83 -5.95
CA GLU A 59 -9.35 -12.56 -4.76
C GLU A 59 -8.92 -11.22 -4.15
N THR A 60 -9.87 -10.30 -4.09
CA THR A 60 -9.75 -9.12 -3.21
C THR A 60 -9.63 -9.65 -1.79
N GLY A 61 -8.60 -9.20 -1.05
CA GLY A 61 -8.32 -9.68 0.30
C GLY A 61 -9.58 -9.74 1.18
N ARG A 62 -9.60 -10.64 2.13
CA ARG A 62 -10.71 -11.03 3.03
C ARG A 62 -11.40 -9.92 3.81
N ASP A 63 -11.06 -8.67 3.56
CA ASP A 63 -11.51 -7.59 4.42
C ASP A 63 -12.84 -7.00 3.96
N ASN A 64 -13.77 -6.88 4.89
CA ASN A 64 -14.97 -6.07 4.82
C ASN A 64 -14.67 -4.56 4.66
N SER A 65 -13.53 -4.21 4.06
CA SER A 65 -13.16 -2.83 3.81
C SER A 65 -14.16 -2.21 2.83
N VAL A 66 -14.62 -1.04 3.16
CA VAL A 66 -15.57 -0.23 2.36
C VAL A 66 -15.04 0.10 0.95
N GLN A 67 -13.73 -0.14 0.72
CA GLN A 67 -13.08 0.12 -0.56
C GLN A 67 -12.55 -1.20 -1.15
N LYS A 68 -13.34 -1.79 -2.04
CA LYS A 68 -12.88 -2.94 -2.81
C LYS A 68 -11.87 -2.48 -3.86
N VAL A 69 -10.68 -3.06 -3.84
CA VAL A 69 -9.70 -2.95 -4.93
C VAL A 69 -10.15 -3.90 -6.04
N HIS A 70 -10.20 -3.40 -7.27
CA HIS A 70 -10.50 -4.21 -8.45
C HIS A 70 -9.22 -4.47 -9.23
N PHE A 71 -9.11 -5.64 -9.83
CA PHE A 71 -7.99 -6.00 -10.68
C PHE A 71 -8.43 -6.05 -12.14
N ALA A 72 -7.56 -5.58 -13.02
CA ALA A 72 -7.80 -5.56 -14.46
C ALA A 72 -6.49 -5.69 -15.24
N ASP A 73 -6.60 -6.06 -16.51
CA ASP A 73 -5.53 -5.85 -17.48
C ASP A 73 -5.78 -4.53 -18.21
N LEU A 74 -4.86 -3.59 -18.04
CA LEU A 74 -4.86 -2.33 -18.76
C LEU A 74 -4.12 -2.50 -20.07
N SER A 75 -4.82 -2.37 -21.19
CA SER A 75 -4.25 -2.36 -22.54
C SER A 75 -4.31 -0.93 -23.09
N VAL A 76 -3.17 -0.42 -23.50
CA VAL A 76 -3.04 0.88 -24.17
C VAL A 76 -3.16 0.64 -25.69
N LEU A 77 -4.05 1.38 -26.35
CA LEU A 77 -4.42 1.19 -27.74
C LEU A 77 -3.81 2.30 -28.62
N GLY A 78 -3.09 1.92 -29.65
CA GLY A 78 -2.79 2.76 -30.80
C GLY A 78 -3.94 2.76 -31.82
N ASP A 79 -3.71 3.38 -32.97
CA ASP A 79 -4.72 3.51 -34.02
C ASP A 79 -5.19 2.17 -34.58
N ASN A 80 -4.33 1.16 -34.62
CA ASN A 80 -4.62 -0.15 -35.24
C ASN A 80 -4.17 -1.36 -34.41
N GLU A 81 -3.56 -1.19 -33.23
CA GLU A 81 -2.99 -2.29 -32.43
C GLU A 81 -2.96 -1.99 -30.94
N ILE A 82 -2.81 -3.05 -30.15
CA ILE A 82 -2.51 -2.95 -28.71
C ILE A 82 -1.01 -2.66 -28.56
N LEU A 83 -0.68 -1.47 -28.03
CA LEU A 83 0.71 -1.05 -27.82
C LEU A 83 1.34 -1.74 -26.61
N SER A 84 0.55 -1.89 -25.53
CA SER A 84 1.02 -2.57 -24.31
C SER A 84 -0.18 -3.12 -23.52
N THR A 85 0.09 -4.16 -22.77
CA THR A 85 -0.88 -4.70 -21.77
C THR A 85 -0.14 -4.98 -20.48
N GLN A 86 -0.71 -4.54 -19.37
CA GLN A 86 -0.16 -4.77 -18.03
C GLN A 86 -1.27 -4.98 -16.99
N PRO A 87 -1.06 -5.88 -16.02
CA PRO A 87 -1.99 -6.05 -14.92
C PRO A 87 -1.96 -4.81 -13.99
N VAL A 88 -3.15 -4.39 -13.55
CA VAL A 88 -3.32 -3.21 -12.70
C VAL A 88 -4.27 -3.48 -11.55
N ALA A 89 -4.05 -2.76 -10.45
CA ALA A 89 -4.99 -2.65 -9.35
C ALA A 89 -5.65 -1.27 -9.39
N ILE A 90 -6.97 -1.24 -9.24
CA ILE A 90 -7.81 -0.05 -9.30
C ILE A 90 -8.44 0.17 -7.94
N LYS A 91 -8.01 1.22 -7.24
CA LYS A 91 -8.47 1.57 -5.89
C LYS A 91 -9.39 2.79 -5.94
N PRO A 92 -10.69 2.64 -5.61
CA PRO A 92 -11.64 3.76 -5.63
C PRO A 92 -11.51 4.65 -4.40
N PHE A 93 -11.81 5.95 -4.58
CA PHE A 93 -11.87 6.97 -3.53
C PHE A 93 -13.13 7.81 -3.68
N ASP A 94 -13.71 8.22 -2.55
CA ASP A 94 -14.85 9.11 -2.51
C ASP A 94 -14.51 10.56 -2.85
N VAL A 95 -13.23 10.93 -2.65
CA VAL A 95 -12.78 12.32 -2.81
C VAL A 95 -11.40 12.39 -3.47
N GLU A 96 -11.23 13.33 -4.39
CA GLU A 96 -10.05 13.46 -5.26
C GLU A 96 -8.75 13.72 -4.46
N TRP A 97 -8.83 14.42 -3.34
CA TRP A 97 -7.63 14.72 -2.57
C TRP A 97 -7.03 13.47 -1.91
N LEU A 98 -7.85 12.46 -1.55
CA LEU A 98 -7.36 11.17 -1.05
C LEU A 98 -6.63 10.40 -2.14
N ALA A 99 -7.23 10.31 -3.33
CA ALA A 99 -6.59 9.68 -4.49
C ALA A 99 -5.26 10.37 -4.84
N THR A 100 -5.26 11.70 -4.86
CA THR A 100 -4.04 12.50 -5.12
C THR A 100 -2.98 12.27 -4.06
N ARG A 101 -3.36 12.15 -2.79
CA ARG A 101 -2.43 11.90 -1.68
C ARG A 101 -1.84 10.50 -1.77
N ASP A 102 -2.68 9.48 -1.98
CA ASP A 102 -2.26 8.10 -2.17
C ASP A 102 -1.23 8.00 -3.31
N TYR A 103 -1.55 8.58 -4.46
CA TYR A 103 -0.67 8.64 -5.63
C TYR A 103 0.69 9.32 -5.33
N ARG A 104 0.66 10.54 -4.77
CA ARG A 104 1.90 11.29 -4.46
C ARG A 104 2.76 10.59 -3.42
N THR A 105 2.13 9.92 -2.47
CA THR A 105 2.85 9.14 -1.46
C THR A 105 3.53 7.95 -2.10
N ALA A 106 2.85 7.26 -3.03
CA ALA A 106 3.44 6.14 -3.76
C ALA A 106 4.65 6.58 -4.61
N ILE A 107 4.54 7.67 -5.37
CA ILE A 107 5.68 8.25 -6.11
C ILE A 107 6.86 8.49 -5.16
N LYS A 108 6.61 9.20 -4.05
CA LYS A 108 7.66 9.55 -3.10
C LYS A 108 8.30 8.34 -2.42
N LEU A 109 7.53 7.30 -2.15
CA LEU A 109 8.05 6.07 -1.56
C LEU A 109 8.91 5.28 -2.55
N ASN A 110 8.60 5.37 -3.84
CA ASN A 110 9.36 4.70 -4.90
C ASN A 110 10.57 5.50 -5.41
N GLU A 111 10.80 6.73 -4.88
CA GLU A 111 12.04 7.46 -5.17
C GLU A 111 13.27 6.69 -4.65
N GLY A 112 14.02 6.08 -5.55
CA GLY A 112 15.26 5.31 -5.29
C GLY A 112 15.04 3.82 -5.02
N GLU A 113 14.02 3.42 -4.31
CA GLU A 113 13.67 2.01 -4.02
C GLU A 113 12.18 1.78 -4.25
N HIS A 114 11.83 0.73 -4.97
CA HIS A 114 10.42 0.35 -5.21
C HIS A 114 9.85 -0.34 -3.97
N VAL A 115 9.27 0.44 -3.07
CA VAL A 115 8.74 -0.05 -1.78
C VAL A 115 7.21 -0.12 -1.70
N THR A 116 6.54 0.36 -2.75
CA THR A 116 5.10 0.23 -2.92
C THR A 116 4.78 0.00 -4.39
N PHE A 117 3.53 -0.28 -4.71
CA PHE A 117 3.10 -0.44 -6.10
C PHE A 117 3.30 0.84 -6.90
N GLU A 118 3.78 0.70 -8.13
CA GLU A 118 4.01 1.81 -9.05
C GLU A 118 2.67 2.45 -9.45
N PRO A 119 2.44 3.73 -9.13
CA PRO A 119 1.23 4.42 -9.53
C PRO A 119 1.33 4.87 -10.99
N ILE A 120 0.34 4.54 -11.82
CA ILE A 120 0.33 4.83 -13.25
C ILE A 120 -0.74 5.83 -13.68
N GLY A 121 -1.79 6.05 -12.88
CA GLY A 121 -2.80 7.00 -13.30
C GLY A 121 -4.06 7.03 -12.47
N PHE A 122 -5.09 7.62 -13.07
CA PHE A 122 -6.40 7.82 -12.46
C PHE A 122 -7.51 7.48 -13.45
N LEU A 123 -8.61 6.94 -12.91
CA LEU A 123 -9.84 6.71 -13.64
C LEU A 123 -11.00 7.35 -12.86
N ARG A 124 -11.91 8.05 -13.56
CA ARG A 124 -13.19 8.46 -12.98
C ARG A 124 -14.27 7.51 -13.46
N LYS A 125 -15.03 6.93 -12.54
CA LYS A 125 -16.14 6.04 -12.84
C LYS A 125 -17.28 6.17 -11.83
N GLU A 126 -18.46 5.68 -12.19
CA GLU A 126 -19.53 5.44 -11.23
C GLU A 126 -19.34 4.08 -10.54
N ASP A 127 -19.68 4.03 -9.25
CA ASP A 127 -19.79 2.76 -8.55
C ASP A 127 -21.16 2.10 -8.83
N GLU A 128 -21.37 0.90 -8.30
CA GLU A 128 -22.61 0.13 -8.44
C GLU A 128 -23.86 0.88 -7.93
N GLN A 129 -23.68 1.94 -7.15
CA GLN A 129 -24.74 2.77 -6.57
C GLN A 129 -24.96 4.08 -7.35
N GLY A 130 -24.28 4.26 -8.49
CA GLY A 130 -24.34 5.48 -9.30
C GLY A 130 -23.57 6.67 -8.69
N LYS A 131 -22.68 6.41 -7.71
CA LYS A 131 -21.87 7.46 -7.09
C LYS A 131 -20.54 7.61 -7.81
N ASN A 132 -20.20 8.84 -8.14
CA ASN A 132 -18.93 9.17 -8.75
C ASN A 132 -17.75 8.84 -7.82
N LYS A 133 -16.79 8.08 -8.33
CA LYS A 133 -15.53 7.74 -7.69
C LYS A 133 -14.36 8.21 -8.54
N ILE A 134 -13.29 8.61 -7.88
CA ILE A 134 -11.98 8.73 -8.51
C ILE A 134 -11.14 7.55 -8.07
N CYS A 135 -10.57 6.82 -9.02
CA CYS A 135 -9.75 5.64 -8.72
C CYS A 135 -8.29 5.95 -9.00
N THR A 136 -7.39 5.53 -8.13
CA THR A 136 -5.97 5.39 -8.50
C THR A 136 -5.76 4.07 -9.21
N ILE A 137 -4.88 4.08 -10.20
CA ILE A 137 -4.45 2.89 -10.92
C ILE A 137 -2.98 2.68 -10.61
N THR A 138 -2.66 1.50 -10.12
CA THR A 138 -1.29 1.08 -9.82
C THR A 138 -0.96 -0.18 -10.59
N LYS A 139 0.30 -0.34 -10.98
CA LYS A 139 0.80 -1.58 -11.57
C LYS A 139 0.65 -2.69 -10.54
N PHE A 140 0.03 -3.78 -10.98
CA PHE A 140 -0.10 -4.96 -10.13
C PHE A 140 1.02 -5.94 -10.45
N GLU A 141 1.77 -6.33 -9.42
CA GLU A 141 2.84 -7.30 -9.52
C GLU A 141 2.33 -8.67 -9.08
N GLN A 142 2.43 -9.66 -9.96
CA GLN A 142 2.04 -11.04 -9.64
C GLN A 142 2.95 -11.60 -8.54
N GLY A 143 2.37 -12.43 -7.65
CA GLY A 143 3.13 -13.11 -6.60
C GLY A 143 3.43 -12.24 -5.37
N VAL A 144 2.85 -11.04 -5.30
CA VAL A 144 2.86 -10.27 -4.05
C VAL A 144 1.96 -10.96 -3.02
N THR A 145 2.51 -11.19 -1.85
CA THR A 145 1.82 -11.85 -0.73
C THR A 145 1.85 -10.93 0.47
N SER A 146 0.68 -10.62 1.04
CA SER A 146 0.58 -9.84 2.26
C SER A 146 1.07 -10.62 3.49
N CYS A 147 1.58 -9.91 4.49
CA CYS A 147 2.11 -10.55 5.70
C CYS A 147 1.03 -11.27 6.51
N ASP A 148 -0.22 -10.86 6.44
CA ASP A 148 -1.34 -11.59 7.05
C ASP A 148 -1.55 -12.95 6.35
N ASN A 149 -1.45 -13.02 5.02
CA ASN A 149 -1.50 -14.30 4.30
C ASN A 149 -0.29 -15.20 4.61
N ILE A 150 0.89 -14.63 4.85
CA ILE A 150 2.08 -15.40 5.27
C ILE A 150 1.87 -16.00 6.64
N LEU A 151 1.35 -15.20 7.59
CA LEU A 151 1.21 -15.61 8.98
C LEU A 151 0.04 -16.58 9.17
N TRP A 152 -1.08 -16.37 8.49
CA TRP A 152 -2.28 -17.16 8.75
C TRP A 152 -2.84 -17.88 7.52
N GLY A 153 -2.50 -17.45 6.31
CA GLY A 153 -2.92 -18.09 5.05
C GLY A 153 -4.43 -18.30 4.97
N ASN A 154 -4.82 -19.38 4.27
CA ASN A 154 -6.21 -19.82 4.22
C ASN A 154 -6.62 -20.70 5.40
N ASN A 155 -5.70 -21.02 6.32
CA ASN A 155 -5.94 -21.93 7.44
C ASN A 155 -5.48 -21.29 8.75
N GLU A 156 -6.33 -20.45 9.33
CA GLU A 156 -6.09 -19.71 10.59
C GLU A 156 -5.78 -20.61 11.81
N ARG A 157 -5.96 -21.93 11.69
CA ARG A 157 -5.72 -22.90 12.75
C ARG A 157 -4.35 -23.55 12.69
N GLN A 158 -3.62 -23.34 11.60
CA GLN A 158 -2.31 -23.96 11.42
C GLN A 158 -1.21 -22.99 11.85
N ARG A 159 -0.29 -23.46 12.68
CA ARG A 159 0.91 -22.69 13.04
C ARG A 159 1.69 -22.35 11.78
N PRO A 160 2.01 -21.07 11.53
CA PRO A 160 2.91 -20.71 10.44
C PRO A 160 4.31 -21.28 10.70
N ALA A 161 5.04 -21.56 9.63
CA ALA A 161 6.45 -21.94 9.74
C ALA A 161 7.26 -20.79 10.38
N ASP A 162 8.28 -21.12 11.17
CA ASP A 162 9.12 -20.11 11.82
C ASP A 162 9.81 -19.18 10.78
N SER A 163 10.13 -19.71 9.59
CA SER A 163 10.63 -18.91 8.47
C SER A 163 9.60 -17.89 7.95
N SER A 164 8.31 -18.25 7.94
CA SER A 164 7.22 -17.34 7.54
C SER A 164 7.03 -16.24 8.59
N ILE A 165 7.09 -16.57 9.89
CA ILE A 165 7.03 -15.61 10.97
C ILE A 165 8.22 -14.63 10.87
N SER A 166 9.43 -15.14 10.72
CA SER A 166 10.65 -14.34 10.59
C SER A 166 10.58 -13.40 9.38
N LEU A 167 10.08 -13.88 8.26
CA LEU A 167 9.91 -13.09 7.05
C LEU A 167 8.90 -11.96 7.28
N ALA A 168 7.70 -12.26 7.79
CA ALA A 168 6.65 -11.26 7.98
C ALA A 168 7.05 -10.17 8.99
N LEU A 169 7.62 -10.55 10.14
CA LEU A 169 8.07 -9.61 11.16
C LEU A 169 9.27 -8.77 10.67
N GLY A 170 10.21 -9.40 9.97
CA GLY A 170 11.36 -8.70 9.37
C GLY A 170 10.94 -7.67 8.32
N ILE A 171 10.01 -8.02 7.43
CA ILE A 171 9.44 -7.09 6.45
C ILE A 171 8.77 -5.90 7.14
N ALA A 172 7.98 -6.15 8.19
CA ALA A 172 7.31 -5.09 8.92
C ALA A 172 8.32 -4.15 9.60
N ALA A 173 9.34 -4.69 10.26
CA ALA A 173 10.40 -3.88 10.87
C ALA A 173 11.10 -3.00 9.83
N GLN A 174 11.53 -3.56 8.71
CA GLN A 174 12.18 -2.82 7.62
C GLN A 174 11.27 -1.76 7.02
N SER A 175 9.98 -2.07 6.81
CA SER A 175 9.00 -1.11 6.32
C SER A 175 8.87 0.11 7.22
N LEU A 176 8.78 -0.08 8.53
CA LEU A 176 8.71 1.03 9.49
C LEU A 176 10.02 1.81 9.59
N ILE A 177 11.17 1.14 9.61
CA ILE A 177 12.48 1.78 9.58
C ILE A 177 12.55 2.75 8.41
N MET A 178 12.20 2.28 7.21
CA MET A 178 12.25 3.06 5.98
C MET A 178 11.24 4.23 5.99
N LEU A 179 9.99 4.01 6.42
CA LEU A 179 8.99 5.07 6.53
C LEU A 179 9.45 6.16 7.50
N HIS A 180 9.88 5.75 8.69
CA HIS A 180 10.25 6.69 9.75
C HIS A 180 11.56 7.43 9.46
N ASP A 181 12.52 6.80 8.75
CA ASP A 181 13.71 7.50 8.24
C ASP A 181 13.31 8.62 7.26
N ARG A 182 12.35 8.38 6.39
CA ARG A 182 11.77 9.37 5.48
C ARG A 182 10.80 10.35 6.17
N ARG A 183 10.67 10.30 7.49
CA ARG A 183 9.73 11.11 8.28
C ARG A 183 8.26 10.92 7.89
N LEU A 184 7.90 9.71 7.53
CA LEU A 184 6.53 9.34 7.19
C LEU A 184 5.95 8.47 8.30
N HIS A 185 4.78 8.85 8.80
CA HIS A 185 3.91 8.08 9.68
C HIS A 185 2.84 7.42 8.81
N HIS A 186 2.68 6.11 8.92
CA HIS A 186 1.70 5.39 8.11
C HIS A 186 0.27 5.69 8.54
N GLY A 187 0.02 5.67 9.85
CA GLY A 187 -1.28 5.99 10.45
C GLY A 187 -2.32 4.88 10.38
N ASP A 188 -2.02 3.79 9.67
CA ASP A 188 -2.77 2.52 9.64
C ASP A 188 -1.82 1.34 9.36
N PHE A 189 -0.69 1.29 10.09
CA PHE A 189 0.32 0.27 9.87
C PHE A 189 -0.12 -1.06 10.51
N GLN A 190 -0.75 -1.91 9.73
CA GLN A 190 -1.25 -3.22 10.13
C GLN A 190 -0.55 -4.33 9.33
N VAL A 191 -0.62 -5.56 9.84
CA VAL A 191 -0.03 -6.75 9.19
C VAL A 191 -0.48 -6.89 7.73
N LYS A 192 -1.75 -6.61 7.44
CA LYS A 192 -2.32 -6.67 6.09
C LYS A 192 -1.75 -5.60 5.14
N ASN A 193 -1.23 -4.50 5.68
CA ASN A 193 -0.70 -3.36 4.92
C ASN A 193 0.79 -3.48 4.64
N THR A 194 1.38 -4.63 4.96
CA THR A 194 2.76 -5.02 4.62
C THR A 194 2.74 -6.28 3.78
N ALA A 195 3.57 -6.33 2.76
CA ALA A 195 3.65 -7.45 1.83
C ALA A 195 5.07 -7.63 1.30
N TYR A 196 5.29 -8.70 0.56
CA TYR A 196 6.51 -8.91 -0.21
C TYR A 196 6.18 -9.49 -1.59
N ASP A 197 7.05 -9.24 -2.54
CA ASP A 197 6.96 -9.84 -3.88
C ASP A 197 7.74 -11.15 -3.98
N ILE A 198 7.71 -11.77 -5.15
CA ILE A 198 8.42 -13.03 -5.42
C ILE A 198 9.95 -12.93 -5.27
N THR A 199 10.51 -11.71 -5.27
CA THR A 199 11.93 -11.45 -5.04
C THR A 199 12.23 -11.15 -3.58
N GLN A 200 11.25 -11.29 -2.69
CA GLN A 200 11.29 -10.97 -1.27
C GLN A 200 11.54 -9.47 -0.98
N GLN A 201 11.26 -8.61 -1.94
CA GLN A 201 11.28 -7.17 -1.70
C GLN A 201 10.00 -6.75 -0.97
N LEU A 202 10.17 -5.89 0.04
CA LEU A 202 9.05 -5.37 0.81
C LEU A 202 8.11 -4.52 -0.05
N ARG A 203 6.81 -4.57 0.28
CA ARG A 203 5.78 -3.71 -0.29
C ARG A 203 4.92 -3.13 0.83
N ILE A 204 4.75 -1.83 0.83
CA ILE A 204 3.84 -1.13 1.74
C ILE A 204 2.54 -0.85 0.98
N ILE A 205 1.44 -1.20 1.60
CA ILE A 205 0.10 -1.10 1.00
C ILE A 205 -0.72 -0.07 1.79
N ASP A 206 -1.76 0.44 1.17
CA ASP A 206 -2.72 1.39 1.75
C ASP A 206 -2.08 2.67 2.31
N LEU A 207 -1.62 3.49 1.38
CA LEU A 207 -0.92 4.74 1.68
C LEU A 207 -1.86 5.91 2.05
N THR A 208 -3.16 5.66 2.15
CA THR A 208 -4.18 6.68 2.33
C THR A 208 -3.99 7.52 3.61
N SER A 209 -3.49 6.89 4.67
CA SER A 209 -3.27 7.54 5.96
C SER A 209 -1.87 8.12 6.14
N VAL A 210 -0.94 7.83 5.22
CA VAL A 210 0.47 8.25 5.31
C VAL A 210 0.59 9.78 5.35
N LYS A 211 1.36 10.28 6.32
CA LYS A 211 1.59 11.71 6.53
C LYS A 211 3.05 11.98 6.90
N LYS A 212 3.56 13.14 6.48
CA LYS A 212 4.83 13.65 7.00
C LYS A 212 4.70 13.96 8.49
N GLN A 213 5.63 13.45 9.29
CA GLN A 213 5.58 13.57 10.74
C GLN A 213 6.99 13.64 11.34
N ASN A 214 7.08 14.26 12.52
CA ASN A 214 8.31 14.35 13.31
C ASN A 214 8.10 13.99 14.78
N ASP A 215 6.88 13.62 15.18
CA ASP A 215 6.53 13.31 16.56
C ASP A 215 6.83 11.82 16.86
N PRO A 216 7.72 11.51 17.83
CA PRO A 216 8.00 10.13 18.22
C PRO A 216 6.77 9.34 18.65
N TYR A 217 5.78 9.99 19.24
CA TYR A 217 4.54 9.31 19.65
C TYR A 217 3.73 8.82 18.45
N LYS A 218 3.71 9.57 17.35
CA LYS A 218 3.06 9.13 16.11
C LYS A 218 3.78 7.92 15.48
N PHE A 219 5.08 7.89 15.54
CA PHE A 219 5.84 6.71 15.11
C PHE A 219 5.63 5.51 16.05
N GLY A 220 5.44 5.77 17.36
CA GLY A 220 5.02 4.76 18.33
C GLY A 220 3.62 4.20 18.06
N GLU A 221 2.69 5.02 17.54
CA GLU A 221 1.37 4.57 17.12
C GLU A 221 1.45 3.52 16.00
N ASP A 222 2.32 3.70 14.99
CA ASP A 222 2.51 2.70 13.94
C ASP A 222 3.02 1.36 14.49
N LEU A 223 3.98 1.38 15.43
CA LEU A 223 4.45 0.17 16.11
C LEU A 223 3.30 -0.51 16.87
N SER A 224 2.54 0.26 17.64
CA SER A 224 1.41 -0.24 18.43
C SER A 224 0.30 -0.82 17.54
N LEU A 225 -0.04 -0.15 16.43
CA LEU A 225 -1.03 -0.63 15.47
C LEU A 225 -0.62 -1.96 14.84
N TYR A 226 0.67 -2.12 14.50
CA TYR A 226 1.17 -3.39 14.00
C TYR A 226 1.01 -4.49 15.04
N LEU A 227 1.49 -4.27 16.26
CA LEU A 227 1.39 -5.25 17.34
C LEU A 227 -0.07 -5.64 17.63
N SER A 228 -0.98 -4.66 17.72
CA SER A 228 -2.40 -4.94 17.96
C SER A 228 -3.04 -5.68 16.78
N SER A 229 -2.58 -5.48 15.55
CA SER A 229 -3.07 -6.19 14.37
C SER A 229 -2.65 -7.67 14.37
N LEU A 230 -1.52 -8.01 14.99
CA LEU A 230 -1.11 -9.41 15.18
C LEU A 230 -2.16 -10.19 16.00
N SER A 231 -2.80 -9.56 16.99
CA SER A 231 -3.81 -10.21 17.82
C SER A 231 -5.17 -10.43 17.15
N ARG A 232 -5.56 -9.53 16.23
CA ARG A 232 -6.86 -9.62 15.55
C ARG A 232 -7.03 -10.91 14.77
N TYR A 233 -5.94 -11.37 14.19
CA TYR A 233 -5.91 -12.59 13.39
C TYR A 233 -5.53 -13.82 14.22
N GLY A 234 -4.80 -13.62 15.32
CA GLY A 234 -4.23 -14.66 16.16
C GLY A 234 -5.12 -15.16 17.32
N LYS A 235 -6.41 -14.79 17.40
CA LYS A 235 -7.28 -15.14 18.54
C LYS A 235 -7.34 -16.65 18.89
N GLN A 236 -6.85 -17.52 18.04
CA GLN A 236 -6.84 -18.96 18.25
C GLN A 236 -5.42 -19.58 18.17
N THR A 237 -4.41 -18.80 17.82
CA THR A 237 -3.02 -19.28 17.72
C THR A 237 -2.08 -18.35 18.49
N PRO A 238 -1.21 -18.86 19.35
CA PRO A 238 -0.25 -18.05 20.12
C PRO A 238 0.97 -17.63 19.27
N TYR A 239 0.80 -17.31 17.99
CA TYR A 239 1.88 -16.99 17.07
C TYR A 239 1.62 -15.73 16.27
N PRO A 240 2.66 -14.88 16.08
CA PRO A 240 4.03 -15.01 16.65
C PRO A 240 4.04 -14.91 18.19
N THR A 241 5.07 -15.52 18.81
CA THR A 241 5.28 -15.39 20.27
C THR A 241 5.81 -14.02 20.63
N GLU A 242 5.69 -13.61 21.92
CA GLU A 242 6.26 -12.36 22.42
C GLU A 242 7.77 -12.27 22.12
N GLU A 243 8.53 -13.34 22.34
CA GLU A 243 9.96 -13.41 22.06
C GLU A 243 10.25 -13.20 20.57
N GLN A 244 9.46 -13.83 19.67
CA GLN A 244 9.60 -13.62 18.24
C GLN A 244 9.32 -12.18 17.83
N VAL A 245 8.30 -11.55 18.40
CA VAL A 245 7.96 -10.15 18.14
C VAL A 245 9.06 -9.22 18.64
N GLU A 246 9.58 -9.47 19.85
CA GLU A 246 10.67 -8.68 20.40
C GLU A 246 11.92 -8.80 19.53
N ASP A 247 12.34 -10.02 19.21
CA ASP A 247 13.59 -10.28 18.50
C ASP A 247 13.57 -9.89 17.03
N LEU A 248 12.44 -10.10 16.35
CA LEU A 248 12.37 -9.97 14.90
C LEU A 248 11.69 -8.67 14.42
N PHE A 249 11.01 -7.96 15.32
CA PHE A 249 10.34 -6.72 14.98
C PHE A 249 10.82 -5.52 15.81
N LEU A 250 10.70 -5.58 17.15
CA LEU A 250 11.03 -4.42 17.99
C LEU A 250 12.54 -4.17 18.12
N ARG A 251 13.36 -5.20 18.27
CA ARG A 251 14.81 -5.06 18.41
C ARG A 251 15.48 -4.52 17.14
N PRO A 252 15.22 -5.04 15.93
CA PRO A 252 15.73 -4.45 14.70
C PRO A 252 15.37 -2.98 14.53
N TYR A 253 14.13 -2.61 14.88
CA TYR A 253 13.71 -1.22 14.85
C TYR A 253 14.43 -0.37 15.90
N HIS A 254 14.58 -0.87 17.14
CA HIS A 254 15.29 -0.19 18.22
C HIS A 254 16.75 0.14 17.83
N ASP A 255 17.42 -0.79 17.19
CA ASP A 255 18.83 -0.64 16.78
C ASP A 255 19.01 0.47 15.73
N GLN A 256 17.95 0.86 15.02
CA GLN A 256 17.97 1.93 14.03
C GLN A 256 17.56 3.31 14.58
N ILE A 257 17.20 3.43 15.86
CA ILE A 257 16.74 4.71 16.44
C ILE A 257 17.73 5.83 16.22
N ASP A 258 19.02 5.56 16.36
CA ASP A 258 20.08 6.56 16.23
C ASP A 258 20.27 7.05 14.79
N ASN A 259 19.90 6.23 13.82
CA ASN A 259 19.90 6.59 12.41
C ASN A 259 18.60 7.34 12.02
N ILE A 260 17.47 6.86 12.51
CA ILE A 260 16.15 7.40 12.17
C ILE A 260 15.89 8.75 12.87
N PHE A 261 16.24 8.91 14.15
CA PHE A 261 15.81 10.05 14.96
C PHE A 261 16.91 11.03 15.29
N PRO A 262 16.64 12.36 15.30
CA PRO A 262 17.55 13.34 15.83
C PRO A 262 17.76 13.11 17.34
N HIS A 263 18.93 13.48 17.86
CA HIS A 263 19.35 13.21 19.23
C HIS A 263 18.29 13.55 20.30
N SER A 264 17.59 14.68 20.14
CA SER A 264 16.56 15.14 21.07
C SER A 264 15.33 14.23 21.18
N LYS A 265 15.11 13.32 20.20
CA LYS A 265 13.94 12.44 20.15
C LYS A 265 14.26 10.97 20.43
N ARG A 266 15.52 10.58 20.39
CA ARG A 266 15.97 9.19 20.58
C ARG A 266 15.53 8.59 21.89
N GLN A 267 15.71 9.35 22.99
CA GLN A 267 15.35 8.87 24.33
C GLN A 267 13.85 8.64 24.46
N THR A 268 13.01 9.52 23.88
CA THR A 268 11.57 9.33 23.87
C THR A 268 11.19 8.07 23.11
N MET A 269 11.78 7.86 21.93
CA MET A 269 11.48 6.67 21.12
C MET A 269 11.94 5.37 21.81
N ARG A 270 13.12 5.36 22.45
CA ARG A 270 13.58 4.20 23.24
C ARG A 270 12.62 3.87 24.39
N LYS A 271 12.06 4.90 25.08
CA LYS A 271 11.07 4.69 26.14
C LYS A 271 9.77 4.10 25.58
N ILE A 272 9.31 4.58 24.42
CA ILE A 272 8.11 4.04 23.76
C ILE A 272 8.32 2.55 23.44
N ILE A 273 9.45 2.19 22.83
CA ILE A 273 9.72 0.79 22.50
C ILE A 273 9.86 -0.07 23.74
N ALA A 274 10.54 0.41 24.78
CA ALA A 274 10.64 -0.32 26.05
C ALA A 274 9.28 -0.55 26.69
N CYS A 275 8.36 0.44 26.64
CA CYS A 275 6.99 0.26 27.10
C CYS A 275 6.24 -0.78 26.27
N LEU A 276 6.39 -0.76 24.94
CA LEU A 276 5.77 -1.76 24.07
C LEU A 276 6.32 -3.17 24.34
N ALA A 277 7.64 -3.31 24.52
CA ALA A 277 8.28 -4.58 24.82
C ALA A 277 7.80 -5.20 26.15
N ILE A 278 7.67 -4.37 27.21
CA ILE A 278 7.15 -4.82 28.50
C ILE A 278 5.67 -5.25 28.41
N ASN A 279 4.90 -4.63 27.54
CA ASN A 279 3.45 -4.82 27.45
C ASN A 279 3.06 -5.51 26.13
N ILE A 280 3.98 -6.24 25.46
CA ILE A 280 3.69 -6.91 24.18
C ILE A 280 2.40 -7.72 24.28
N ASN A 281 2.27 -8.54 25.29
CA ASN A 281 1.13 -9.41 25.48
C ASN A 281 -0.18 -8.62 25.65
N ASP A 282 -0.15 -7.55 26.43
CA ASP A 282 -1.33 -6.68 26.63
C ASP A 282 -1.70 -5.97 25.32
N VAL A 283 -0.70 -5.41 24.60
CA VAL A 283 -0.92 -4.73 23.32
C VAL A 283 -1.44 -5.71 22.25
N MET A 284 -0.90 -6.94 22.20
CA MET A 284 -1.36 -7.98 21.27
C MET A 284 -2.75 -8.53 21.64
N ASN A 285 -3.15 -8.46 22.91
CA ASN A 285 -4.45 -8.94 23.40
C ASN A 285 -5.47 -7.83 23.62
N ASP A 286 -5.07 -6.57 23.51
CA ASP A 286 -5.96 -5.43 23.66
C ASP A 286 -7.03 -5.45 22.57
N ARG A 287 -8.29 -5.47 22.99
CA ARG A 287 -9.45 -5.57 22.10
C ARG A 287 -9.87 -4.15 21.73
N TYR A 288 -9.43 -3.69 20.58
CA TYR A 288 -10.07 -2.55 19.93
C TYR A 288 -11.37 -2.94 19.23
#